data_005137235a55fe9daf45656b2eb15067
#
_entry.id   005137235a55fe9daf45656b2eb15067
#
_cell.length_a   1.000
_cell.length_b   1.000
_cell.length_c   1.000
_cell.angle_alpha   90.00
_cell.angle_beta   90.00
_cell.angle_gamma   90.00
#
_symmetry.space_group_name_H-M   'P 1'
#
loop_
_entity.id
_entity.type
_entity.pdbx_description
1 polymer ?
#
loop_
_entity_poly.entity_id
_entity_poly.type
_entity_poly.pdbx_seq_one_letter_code
_entity_poly.pdbx_strand_id
1 'polypeptide(L)' 'MERIIEICCGSYEDALNAYHGGAKRIELNNALHLGGLTPSLATLKLTKKNTNLKVITMVRPRGAGFCYNEIEFEEM' A
#
# COMPACT_ATOMS: atom_id res chain seq x y z
N MET A 1 -8.56 10.44 -23.47
CA MET A 1 -8.39 10.55 -22.01
C MET A 1 -7.77 9.27 -21.49
N GLU A 2 -6.66 9.38 -20.81
CA GLU A 2 -6.00 8.23 -20.24
C GLU A 2 -6.68 7.83 -18.93
N ARG A 3 -7.01 6.54 -18.81
CA ARG A 3 -7.56 6.02 -17.56
C ARG A 3 -6.43 5.46 -16.72
N ILE A 4 -6.38 5.88 -15.47
CA ILE A 4 -5.44 5.32 -14.50
C ILE A 4 -6.19 4.30 -13.66
N ILE A 5 -5.69 3.07 -13.68
CA ILE A 5 -6.23 1.98 -12.86
C ILE A 5 -5.29 1.79 -11.67
N GLU A 6 -5.84 1.89 -10.48
CA GLU A 6 -5.12 1.65 -9.24
C GLU A 6 -5.51 0.28 -8.71
N ILE A 7 -4.52 -0.55 -8.44
CA ILE A 7 -4.70 -1.90 -7.93
C ILE A 7 -4.39 -1.90 -6.43
N CYS A 8 -5.32 -2.39 -5.63
CA CYS A 8 -5.13 -2.54 -4.20
C CYS A 8 -4.28 -3.79 -3.93
N CYS A 9 -3.13 -3.62 -3.30
CA CYS A 9 -2.17 -4.67 -3.00
C CYS A 9 -1.96 -4.80 -1.50
N GLY A 10 -1.96 -6.02 -0.98
CA GLY A 10 -1.79 -6.30 0.43
C GLY A 10 -0.42 -6.85 0.80
N SER A 11 0.49 -6.97 -0.17
CA SER A 11 1.82 -7.53 0.04
C SER A 11 2.75 -7.13 -1.10
N TYR A 12 4.04 -7.39 -0.91
CA TYR A 12 5.02 -7.24 -1.99
C TYR A 12 4.71 -8.19 -3.16
N GLU A 13 4.30 -9.42 -2.87
CA GLU A 13 3.91 -10.38 -3.90
C GLU A 13 2.77 -9.86 -4.75
N ASP A 14 1.74 -9.29 -4.11
CA ASP A 14 0.63 -8.68 -4.82
C ASP A 14 1.10 -7.53 -5.73
N ALA A 15 2.03 -6.71 -5.22
CA ALA A 15 2.60 -5.60 -6.00
C ALA A 15 3.35 -6.12 -7.24
N LEU A 16 4.15 -7.18 -7.09
CA LEU A 16 4.84 -7.79 -8.22
C LEU A 16 3.85 -8.34 -9.25
N ASN A 17 2.81 -9.02 -8.79
CA ASN A 17 1.80 -9.57 -9.68
C ASN A 17 1.06 -8.46 -10.44
N ALA A 18 0.73 -7.38 -9.77
CA ALA A 18 0.11 -6.21 -10.41
C ALA A 18 1.05 -5.61 -11.46
N TYR A 19 2.34 -5.47 -11.12
CA TYR A 19 3.35 -4.94 -12.02
C TYR A 19 3.49 -5.81 -13.28
N HIS A 20 3.61 -7.11 -13.11
CA HIS A 20 3.72 -8.05 -14.24
C HIS A 20 2.45 -8.11 -15.07
N GLY A 21 1.30 -7.82 -14.46
CA GLY A 21 0.03 -7.71 -15.17
C GLY A 21 -0.18 -6.38 -15.90
N GLY A 22 0.78 -5.47 -15.83
CA GLY A 22 0.75 -4.20 -16.55
C GLY A 22 0.20 -3.02 -15.78
N ALA A 23 0.00 -3.14 -14.47
CA ALA A 23 -0.43 -2.02 -13.66
C ALA A 23 0.62 -0.90 -13.66
N LYS A 24 0.15 0.35 -13.56
CA LYS A 24 1.01 1.54 -13.49
C LYS A 24 1.03 2.13 -12.10
N ARG A 25 -0.04 1.94 -11.35
CA ARG A 25 -0.20 2.48 -10.00
C ARG A 25 -0.83 1.44 -9.10
N ILE A 26 -0.38 1.38 -7.85
CA ILE A 26 -0.96 0.52 -6.82
C ILE A 26 -1.23 1.32 -5.55
N GLU A 27 -2.18 0.84 -4.77
CA GLU A 27 -2.34 1.23 -3.38
C GLU A 27 -1.72 0.12 -2.54
N LEU A 28 -0.65 0.44 -1.81
CA LEU A 28 0.08 -0.56 -1.02
C LEU A 28 -0.43 -0.57 0.41
N ASN A 29 -0.86 -1.73 0.84
CA ASN A 29 -1.45 -1.97 2.16
C ASN A 29 -0.76 -3.16 2.83
N ASN A 30 -1.11 -3.37 4.08
CA ASN A 30 -0.89 -4.60 4.82
C ASN A 30 -2.22 -4.99 5.47
N ALA A 31 -2.35 -6.25 5.87
CA ALA A 31 -3.52 -6.72 6.62
C ALA A 31 -4.86 -6.31 5.96
N LEU A 32 -5.03 -6.64 4.67
CA LEU A 32 -6.28 -6.32 3.94
C LEU A 32 -7.53 -6.87 4.62
N HIS A 33 -7.40 -8.00 5.34
CA HIS A 33 -8.50 -8.59 6.09
C HIS A 33 -9.01 -7.68 7.23
N LEU A 34 -8.22 -6.67 7.62
CA LEU A 34 -8.60 -5.65 8.60
C LEU A 34 -8.96 -4.32 7.93
N GLY A 35 -9.20 -4.32 6.62
CA GLY A 35 -9.53 -3.11 5.86
C GLY A 35 -8.32 -2.35 5.33
N GLY A 36 -7.13 -2.91 5.47
CA GLY A 36 -5.89 -2.28 5.03
C GLY A 36 -5.22 -1.45 6.12
N LEU A 37 -3.96 -1.72 6.37
CA LEU A 37 -3.12 -1.00 7.34
C LEU A 37 -1.85 -0.50 6.65
N THR A 38 -1.09 0.33 7.35
CA THR A 38 0.20 0.82 6.85
C THR A 38 1.13 -0.36 6.56
N PRO A 39 1.70 -0.46 5.36
CA PRO A 39 2.67 -1.50 5.05
C PRO A 39 4.00 -1.24 5.77
N SER A 40 4.83 -2.29 5.87
CA SER A 40 6.17 -2.11 6.42
C SER A 40 7.04 -1.28 5.48
N LEU A 41 8.03 -0.61 6.06
CA LEU A 41 9.01 0.14 5.26
C LEU A 41 9.78 -0.78 4.30
N ALA A 42 10.08 -2.00 4.74
CA ALA A 42 10.76 -2.99 3.90
C ALA A 42 9.94 -3.33 2.66
N THR A 43 8.63 -3.57 2.81
CA THR A 43 7.74 -3.84 1.69
C THR A 43 7.72 -2.66 0.72
N LEU A 44 7.62 -1.45 1.22
CA LEU A 44 7.64 -0.26 0.37
C LEU A 44 8.96 -0.14 -0.39
N LYS A 45 10.08 -0.31 0.29
CA LYS A 45 11.41 -0.22 -0.33
C LYS A 45 11.62 -1.28 -1.41
N LEU A 46 11.21 -2.53 -1.14
CA LEU A 46 11.31 -3.62 -2.12
C LEU A 46 10.47 -3.32 -3.35
N THR A 47 9.26 -2.84 -3.17
CA THR A 47 8.37 -2.49 -4.27
C THR A 47 8.97 -1.38 -5.13
N LYS A 48 9.47 -0.32 -4.51
CA LYS A 48 10.07 0.80 -5.24
C LYS A 48 11.37 0.41 -5.94
N LYS A 49 12.14 -0.51 -5.36
CA LYS A 49 13.40 -0.97 -5.94
C LYS A 49 13.19 -1.87 -7.17
N ASN A 50 12.18 -2.72 -7.13
CA ASN A 50 12.00 -3.79 -8.11
C ASN A 50 10.90 -3.53 -9.13
N THR A 51 10.21 -2.41 -9.04
CA THR A 51 9.18 -2.00 -10.00
C THR A 51 9.30 -0.51 -10.29
N ASN A 52 8.68 -0.07 -11.39
CA ASN A 52 8.51 1.35 -11.67
C ASN A 52 7.09 1.83 -11.36
N LEU A 53 6.39 1.09 -10.52
CA LEU A 53 5.03 1.43 -10.11
C LEU A 53 4.99 2.76 -9.37
N LYS A 54 3.93 3.52 -9.60
CA LYS A 54 3.56 4.63 -8.75
C LYS A 54 2.84 4.06 -7.54
N VAL A 55 3.37 4.28 -6.35
CA VAL A 55 2.88 3.67 -5.12
C VAL A 55 2.17 4.70 -4.25
N ILE A 56 0.91 4.45 -3.98
CA ILE A 56 0.14 5.18 -2.98
C ILE A 56 0.14 4.29 -1.73
N THR A 57 0.71 4.79 -0.65
CA THR A 57 0.87 4.00 0.58
C THR A 57 -0.27 4.26 1.54
N MET A 58 -0.91 3.19 2.02
CA MET A 58 -1.91 3.29 3.06
C MET A 58 -1.25 3.73 4.36
N VAL A 59 -1.87 4.69 5.05
CA VAL A 59 -1.41 5.16 6.36
C VAL A 59 -2.54 4.95 7.36
N ARG A 60 -2.53 3.81 8.02
CA ARG A 60 -3.53 3.41 9.00
C ARG A 60 -2.84 2.48 10.01
N PRO A 61 -2.55 2.97 11.23
CA PRO A 61 -1.75 2.19 12.20
C PRO A 61 -2.48 1.00 12.80
N ARG A 62 -3.81 1.00 12.80
CA ARG A 62 -4.61 -0.09 13.36
C ARG A 62 -5.97 -0.20 12.69
N GLY A 63 -6.62 -1.35 12.86
CA GLY A 63 -8.01 -1.55 12.48
C GLY A 63 -8.96 -0.74 13.37
N ALA A 64 -10.26 -0.82 13.13
CA ALA A 64 -11.31 -0.08 13.84
C ALA A 64 -11.10 1.43 13.86
N GLY A 65 -12.05 2.21 13.50
CA GLY A 65 -12.06 3.66 13.56
C GLY A 65 -10.89 4.39 12.86
N PHE A 66 -11.06 5.68 12.71
CA PHE A 66 -10.05 6.55 12.06
C PHE A 66 -9.68 7.75 12.95
N CYS A 67 -10.08 7.73 14.24
CA CYS A 67 -9.67 8.75 15.20
C CYS A 67 -8.45 8.24 15.95
N TYR A 68 -7.29 8.84 15.67
CA TYR A 68 -6.02 8.40 16.21
C TYR A 68 -5.54 9.32 17.32
N ASN A 69 -4.88 8.76 18.32
CA ASN A 69 -4.23 9.55 19.38
C ASN A 69 -2.87 10.07 18.87
N GLU A 70 -2.20 10.89 19.69
CA GLU A 70 -0.93 11.49 19.29
C GLU A 70 0.16 10.45 18.99
N ILE A 71 0.20 9.36 19.76
CA ILE A 71 1.20 8.30 19.56
C ILE A 71 0.95 7.58 18.23
N GLU A 72 -0.31 7.25 17.94
CA GLU A 72 -0.68 6.63 16.67
C GLU A 72 -0.41 7.55 15.49
N PHE A 73 -0.62 8.85 15.67
CA PHE A 73 -0.31 9.83 14.65
C PHE A 73 1.20 9.87 14.34
N GLU A 74 2.05 9.73 15.36
CA GLU A 74 3.50 9.64 15.17
C GLU A 74 3.92 8.37 14.42
N GLU A 75 3.18 7.27 14.61
CA GLU A 75 3.45 6.02 13.88
C GLU A 75 3.17 6.13 12.38
N MET A 76 2.29 7.02 12.00
CA MET A 76 1.97 7.24 10.60
C MET A 76 3.09 7.99 9.90
#